data_f8651e7336d170beeaa83bb53aeb30e3
#
_entry.id   f8651e7336d170beeaa83bb53aeb30e3
#
_cell.length_a   1.000
_cell.length_b   1.000
_cell.length_c   1.000
_cell.angle_alpha   90.00
_cell.angle_beta   90.00
_cell.angle_gamma   90.00
#
_symmetry.space_group_name_H-M   'P 1'
#
loop_
_entity.id
_entity.type
_entity.pdbx_description
1 polymer ?
#
loop_
_entity_poly.entity_id
_entity_poly.type
_entity_poly.pdbx_seq_one_letter_code
_entity_poly.pdbx_strand_id
1 'polypeptide(L)'
;MSNQQKKNTFYGAAAILTVSTILVKIIGAIFKIPLIAILPEEAYGDFNGAYNIYSFFLTISTAGLPVALSKTVSECHTLGRENQKHRVFRVAFCAFLFMGLFSFLCMSVFGQLVATYIIGNEKAVFCVWALAPAVLCTCCCSAFRGYAQGHMNMMPTAISQIIEALCKLFLGLGLAMVIMSLTLWPEDIRNRLAASGALILSLIHISEPT
;
A
#
# COMPACT_ATOMS: atom_id res chain seq x y z
N MET A 1 -35.14 -10.61 -4.39
CA MET A 1 -34.65 -9.81 -3.27
C MET A 1 -35.31 -8.45 -3.28
N SER A 2 -35.95 -8.05 -2.17
CA SER A 2 -36.65 -6.76 -2.08
C SER A 2 -35.65 -5.59 -2.13
N ASN A 3 -36.10 -4.43 -2.61
CA ASN A 3 -35.27 -3.21 -2.68
C ASN A 3 -34.67 -2.80 -1.31
N GLN A 4 -35.35 -3.16 -0.24
CA GLN A 4 -34.93 -2.91 1.14
C GLN A 4 -33.76 -3.81 1.57
N GLN A 5 -33.75 -5.05 1.11
CA GLN A 5 -32.68 -6.02 1.40
C GLN A 5 -31.36 -5.64 0.69
N LYS A 6 -31.43 -5.15 -0.57
CA LYS A 6 -30.28 -4.62 -1.30
C LYS A 6 -29.69 -3.37 -0.64
N LYS A 7 -30.53 -2.45 -0.14
CA LYS A 7 -30.07 -1.26 0.59
C LYS A 7 -29.33 -1.63 1.89
N ASN A 8 -29.88 -2.54 2.68
CA ASN A 8 -29.28 -2.95 3.95
C ASN A 8 -27.92 -3.65 3.74
N THR A 9 -27.78 -4.46 2.67
CA THR A 9 -26.50 -5.08 2.31
C THR A 9 -25.47 -4.05 1.89
N PHE A 10 -25.87 -3.01 1.13
CA PHE A 10 -24.98 -1.93 0.73
C PHE A 10 -24.50 -1.09 1.92
N TYR A 11 -25.41 -0.70 2.81
CA TYR A 11 -25.02 0.06 4.02
C TYR A 11 -24.12 -0.77 4.94
N GLY A 12 -24.38 -2.07 5.11
CA GLY A 12 -23.52 -2.96 5.85
C GLY A 12 -22.11 -3.07 5.26
N ALA A 13 -22.01 -3.20 3.95
CA ALA A 13 -20.74 -3.26 3.24
C ALA A 13 -19.93 -1.95 3.38
N ALA A 14 -20.58 -0.79 3.22
CA ALA A 14 -19.95 0.51 3.41
C ALA A 14 -19.50 0.72 4.86
N ALA A 15 -20.29 0.33 5.85
CA ALA A 15 -19.93 0.41 7.25
C ALA A 15 -18.69 -0.44 7.59
N ILE A 16 -18.59 -1.65 7.04
CA ILE A 16 -17.43 -2.54 7.24
C ILE A 16 -16.15 -1.88 6.71
N LEU A 17 -16.19 -1.28 5.51
CA LEU A 17 -15.05 -0.57 4.95
C LEU A 17 -14.65 0.65 5.80
N THR A 18 -15.63 1.43 6.23
CA THR A 18 -15.36 2.62 7.06
C THR A 18 -14.72 2.23 8.39
N VAL A 19 -15.25 1.22 9.07
CA VAL A 19 -14.69 0.75 10.35
C VAL A 19 -13.28 0.18 10.13
N SER A 20 -13.06 -0.62 9.09
CA SER A 20 -11.72 -1.16 8.79
C SER A 20 -10.71 -0.05 8.49
N THR A 21 -11.09 0.97 7.73
CA THR A 21 -10.22 2.11 7.44
C THR A 21 -9.85 2.90 8.70
N ILE A 22 -10.80 3.13 9.60
CA ILE A 22 -10.53 3.78 10.89
C ILE A 22 -9.55 2.94 11.74
N LEU A 23 -9.77 1.63 11.81
CA LEU A 23 -8.86 0.73 12.53
C LEU A 23 -7.44 0.75 11.97
N VAL A 24 -7.31 0.71 10.64
CA VAL A 24 -6.00 0.79 9.96
C VAL A 24 -5.30 2.12 10.26
N LYS A 25 -6.02 3.24 10.29
CA LYS A 25 -5.45 4.56 10.66
C LYS A 25 -4.98 4.60 12.11
N ILE A 26 -5.72 4.02 13.03
CA ILE A 26 -5.31 3.91 14.44
C ILE A 26 -4.05 3.05 14.55
N ILE A 27 -3.99 1.90 13.89
CA ILE A 27 -2.81 1.02 13.87
C ILE A 27 -1.60 1.75 13.26
N GLY A 28 -1.81 2.51 12.17
CA GLY A 28 -0.77 3.33 11.55
C GLY A 28 -0.22 4.43 12.46
N ALA A 29 -1.09 5.08 13.24
CA ALA A 29 -0.67 6.06 14.25
C ALA A 29 0.15 5.41 15.38
N ILE A 30 -0.29 4.25 15.88
CA ILE A 30 0.43 3.46 16.89
C ILE A 30 1.80 3.01 16.36
N PHE A 31 1.92 2.71 15.07
CA PHE A 31 3.19 2.37 14.42
C PHE A 31 4.16 3.55 14.40
N LYS A 32 3.69 4.76 14.09
CA LYS A 32 4.55 5.95 13.93
C LYS A 32 5.18 6.40 15.25
N ILE A 33 4.48 6.31 16.36
CA ILE A 33 4.97 6.79 17.66
C ILE A 33 6.27 6.09 18.08
N PRO A 34 6.34 4.74 18.19
CA PRO A 34 7.58 4.06 18.55
C PRO A 34 8.63 4.14 17.44
N LEU A 35 8.25 4.25 16.17
CA LEU A 35 9.20 4.39 15.08
C LEU A 35 10.01 5.69 15.20
N ILE A 36 9.37 6.80 15.57
CA ILE A 36 10.06 8.10 15.83
C ILE A 36 11.00 7.99 17.04
N ALA A 37 10.64 7.18 18.04
CA ALA A 37 11.49 7.01 19.22
C ALA A 37 12.70 6.10 18.99
N ILE A 38 12.60 5.16 18.03
CA ILE A 38 13.65 4.18 17.72
C ILE A 38 14.64 4.71 16.69
N LEU A 39 14.16 5.41 15.64
CA LEU A 39 15.01 5.91 14.58
C LEU A 39 15.60 7.30 14.94
N PRO A 40 16.90 7.55 14.65
CA PRO A 40 17.46 8.90 14.66
C PRO A 40 16.70 9.84 13.71
N GLU A 41 16.73 11.13 14.02
CA GLU A 41 15.97 12.16 13.29
C GLU A 41 16.26 12.15 11.77
N GLU A 42 17.54 11.99 11.38
CA GLU A 42 17.95 11.89 9.98
C GLU A 42 17.32 10.67 9.29
N ALA A 43 17.39 9.49 9.92
CA ALA A 43 16.84 8.25 9.36
C ALA A 43 15.31 8.28 9.25
N TYR A 44 14.64 8.93 10.19
CA TYR A 44 13.20 9.16 10.11
C TYR A 44 12.83 10.16 9.00
N GLY A 45 13.66 11.20 8.79
CA GLY A 45 13.52 12.13 7.67
C GLY A 45 13.59 11.43 6.31
N ASP A 46 14.60 10.57 6.11
CA ASP A 46 14.77 9.76 4.91
C ASP A 46 13.59 8.78 4.69
N PHE A 47 13.14 8.14 5.77
CA PHE A 47 11.95 7.28 5.76
C PHE A 47 10.71 8.05 5.29
N ASN A 48 10.43 9.21 5.88
CA ASN A 48 9.23 9.98 5.57
C ASN A 48 9.28 10.58 4.15
N GLY A 49 10.46 11.04 3.71
CA GLY A 49 10.69 11.54 2.36
C GLY A 49 10.44 10.45 1.30
N ALA A 50 11.04 9.27 1.47
CA ALA A 50 10.85 8.14 0.57
C ALA A 50 9.38 7.66 0.55
N TYR A 51 8.72 7.66 1.72
CA TYR A 51 7.31 7.28 1.83
C TYR A 51 6.38 8.26 1.10
N ASN A 52 6.63 9.56 1.15
CA ASN A 52 5.84 10.56 0.42
C ASN A 52 5.95 10.37 -1.09
N ILE A 53 7.15 10.10 -1.60
CA ILE A 53 7.37 9.83 -3.02
C ILE A 53 6.68 8.55 -3.45
N TYR A 54 6.83 7.49 -2.67
CA TYR A 54 6.10 6.24 -2.87
C TYR A 54 4.58 6.47 -2.95
N SER A 55 4.03 7.23 -1.98
CA SER A 55 2.61 7.56 -1.92
C SER A 55 2.13 8.34 -3.16
N PHE A 56 2.95 9.25 -3.68
CA PHE A 56 2.69 9.97 -4.92
C PHE A 56 2.57 9.02 -6.13
N PHE A 57 3.57 8.17 -6.36
CA PHE A 57 3.54 7.19 -7.45
C PHE A 57 2.38 6.20 -7.31
N LEU A 58 2.11 5.77 -6.07
CA LEU A 58 0.99 4.90 -5.77
C LEU A 58 -0.35 5.54 -6.14
N THR A 59 -0.56 6.78 -5.73
CA THR A 59 -1.80 7.52 -6.02
C THR A 59 -2.03 7.62 -7.52
N ILE A 60 -1.01 7.96 -8.30
CA ILE A 60 -1.11 8.00 -9.76
C ILE A 60 -1.44 6.63 -10.34
N SER A 61 -0.76 5.57 -9.87
CA SER A 61 -0.92 4.21 -10.39
C SER A 61 -2.26 3.58 -10.07
N THR A 62 -2.89 3.98 -8.97
CA THR A 62 -4.16 3.41 -8.51
C THR A 62 -5.35 4.35 -8.65
N ALA A 63 -5.14 5.61 -9.12
CA ALA A 63 -6.19 6.60 -9.27
C ALA A 63 -7.30 6.11 -10.21
N GLY A 64 -8.49 5.88 -9.66
CA GLY A 64 -9.69 5.56 -10.42
C GLY A 64 -9.80 4.13 -10.96
N LEU A 65 -8.70 3.40 -11.17
CA LEU A 65 -8.72 2.04 -11.73
C LEU A 65 -9.51 1.03 -10.87
N PRO A 66 -9.35 0.97 -9.52
CA PRO A 66 -10.11 0.04 -8.69
C PRO A 66 -11.62 0.35 -8.73
N VAL A 67 -11.99 1.62 -8.77
CA VAL A 67 -13.39 2.06 -8.83
C VAL A 67 -14.02 1.68 -10.18
N ALA A 68 -13.29 1.92 -11.29
CA ALA A 68 -13.75 1.54 -12.63
C ALA A 68 -13.92 0.02 -12.74
N LEU A 69 -12.96 -0.77 -12.23
CA LEU A 69 -13.02 -2.22 -12.19
C LEU A 69 -14.22 -2.70 -11.37
N SER A 70 -14.38 -2.18 -10.16
CA SER A 70 -15.49 -2.53 -9.26
C SER A 70 -16.85 -2.26 -9.91
N LYS A 71 -17.02 -1.10 -10.57
CA LYS A 71 -18.24 -0.75 -11.29
C LYS A 71 -18.53 -1.72 -12.43
N THR A 72 -17.57 -1.98 -13.30
CA THR A 72 -17.74 -2.85 -14.45
C THR A 72 -18.01 -4.31 -14.05
N VAL A 73 -17.32 -4.81 -13.00
CA VAL A 73 -17.55 -6.15 -12.45
C VAL A 73 -18.96 -6.24 -11.85
N SER A 74 -19.43 -5.22 -11.14
CA SER A 74 -20.77 -5.16 -10.58
C SER A 74 -21.85 -5.18 -11.68
N GLU A 75 -21.67 -4.44 -12.78
CA GLU A 75 -22.55 -4.47 -13.94
C GLU A 75 -22.60 -5.87 -14.58
N CYS A 76 -21.44 -6.49 -14.82
CA CYS A 76 -21.37 -7.85 -15.36
C CYS A 76 -22.04 -8.88 -14.44
N HIS A 77 -21.88 -8.71 -13.12
CA HIS A 77 -22.51 -9.58 -12.14
C HIS A 77 -24.04 -9.47 -12.13
N THR A 78 -24.58 -8.24 -12.21
CA THR A 78 -26.04 -8.01 -12.26
C THR A 78 -26.68 -8.52 -13.55
N LEU A 79 -25.93 -8.51 -14.66
CA LEU A 79 -26.37 -9.02 -15.97
C LEU A 79 -26.15 -10.52 -16.15
N GLY A 80 -25.58 -11.23 -15.16
CA GLY A 80 -25.30 -12.66 -15.23
C GLY A 80 -24.22 -13.07 -16.25
N ARG A 81 -23.38 -12.11 -16.67
CA ARG A 81 -22.36 -12.32 -17.72
C ARG A 81 -21.03 -12.76 -17.13
N GLU A 82 -20.96 -13.98 -16.60
CA GLU A 82 -19.76 -14.49 -15.89
C GLU A 82 -18.49 -14.51 -16.76
N ASN A 83 -18.60 -14.91 -18.03
CA ASN A 83 -17.46 -14.96 -18.96
C ASN A 83 -16.87 -13.55 -19.23
N GLN A 84 -17.72 -12.52 -19.30
CA GLN A 84 -17.28 -11.14 -19.49
C GLN A 84 -16.59 -10.62 -18.23
N LYS A 85 -17.06 -10.99 -17.04
CA LYS A 85 -16.46 -10.61 -15.75
C LYS A 85 -15.00 -11.06 -15.65
N HIS A 86 -14.69 -12.31 -16.01
CA HIS A 86 -13.31 -12.81 -16.03
C HIS A 86 -12.43 -12.09 -17.07
N ARG A 87 -13.00 -11.74 -18.22
CA ARG A 87 -12.29 -10.98 -19.24
C ARG A 87 -11.96 -9.56 -18.76
N VAL A 88 -12.92 -8.88 -18.16
CA VAL A 88 -12.75 -7.54 -17.56
C VAL A 88 -11.67 -7.56 -16.49
N PHE A 89 -11.70 -8.53 -15.57
CA PHE A 89 -10.68 -8.67 -14.56
C PHE A 89 -9.28 -8.86 -15.17
N ARG A 90 -9.12 -9.71 -16.17
CA ARG A 90 -7.83 -9.95 -16.82
C ARG A 90 -7.27 -8.70 -17.47
N VAL A 91 -8.10 -7.95 -18.21
CA VAL A 91 -7.70 -6.69 -18.84
C VAL A 91 -7.30 -5.64 -17.78
N ALA A 92 -8.12 -5.50 -16.74
CA ALA A 92 -7.81 -4.57 -15.65
C ALA A 92 -6.53 -4.97 -14.91
N PHE A 93 -6.34 -6.27 -14.63
CA PHE A 93 -5.11 -6.76 -13.99
C PHE A 93 -3.86 -6.45 -14.82
N CYS A 94 -3.91 -6.63 -16.14
CA CYS A 94 -2.82 -6.23 -17.04
C CYS A 94 -2.56 -4.71 -16.99
N ALA A 95 -3.61 -3.90 -16.92
CA ALA A 95 -3.47 -2.45 -16.81
C ALA A 95 -2.81 -2.06 -15.46
N PHE A 96 -3.24 -2.65 -14.34
CA PHE A 96 -2.61 -2.44 -13.03
C PHE A 96 -1.15 -2.88 -13.01
N LEU A 97 -0.85 -4.04 -13.62
CA LEU A 97 0.51 -4.55 -13.72
C LEU A 97 1.40 -3.60 -14.54
N PHE A 98 0.89 -3.10 -15.66
CA PHE A 98 1.60 -2.15 -16.50
C PHE A 98 1.91 -0.84 -15.76
N MET A 99 0.91 -0.26 -15.10
CA MET A 99 1.07 0.96 -14.31
C MET A 99 2.02 0.75 -13.12
N GLY A 100 1.91 -0.39 -12.43
CA GLY A 100 2.80 -0.75 -11.33
C GLY A 100 4.25 -0.95 -11.80
N LEU A 101 4.45 -1.61 -12.94
CA LEU A 101 5.78 -1.82 -13.54
C LEU A 101 6.39 -0.48 -14.00
N PHE A 102 5.59 0.38 -14.62
CA PHE A 102 6.03 1.71 -15.02
C PHE A 102 6.49 2.53 -13.81
N SER A 103 5.70 2.57 -12.73
CA SER A 103 6.07 3.28 -11.50
C SER A 103 7.28 2.66 -10.81
N PHE A 104 7.40 1.34 -10.80
CA PHE A 104 8.58 0.64 -10.30
C PHE A 104 9.84 1.05 -11.07
N LEU A 105 9.79 1.06 -12.41
CA LEU A 105 10.91 1.48 -13.25
C LEU A 105 11.27 2.95 -13.03
N CYS A 106 10.25 3.83 -12.95
CA CYS A 106 10.49 5.24 -12.65
C CYS A 106 11.18 5.42 -11.30
N MET A 107 10.72 4.78 -10.24
CA MET A 107 11.35 4.88 -8.92
C MET A 107 12.75 4.26 -8.90
N SER A 108 12.99 3.17 -9.64
CA SER A 108 14.31 2.52 -9.69
C SER A 108 15.33 3.35 -10.47
N VAL A 109 14.95 3.90 -11.63
CA VAL A 109 15.86 4.67 -12.50
C VAL A 109 16.08 6.08 -11.94
N PHE A 110 15.02 6.76 -11.54
CA PHE A 110 15.09 8.14 -11.05
C PHE A 110 15.26 8.24 -9.53
N GLY A 111 15.40 7.11 -8.82
CA GLY A 111 15.51 7.07 -7.36
C GLY A 111 16.64 7.94 -6.81
N GLN A 112 17.79 7.98 -7.50
CA GLN A 112 18.92 8.82 -7.09
C GLN A 112 18.61 10.31 -7.29
N LEU A 113 18.03 10.70 -8.43
CA LEU A 113 17.62 12.08 -8.68
C LEU A 113 16.59 12.56 -7.65
N VAL A 114 15.63 11.71 -7.36
CA VAL A 114 14.56 11.96 -6.39
C VAL A 114 15.14 12.14 -4.98
N ALA A 115 16.06 11.28 -4.56
CA ALA A 115 16.70 11.38 -3.25
C ALA A 115 17.53 12.67 -3.11
N THR A 116 18.32 13.01 -4.12
CA THR A 116 19.20 14.17 -4.09
C THR A 116 18.43 15.48 -4.21
N TYR A 117 17.50 15.60 -5.16
CA TYR A 117 16.82 16.88 -5.45
C TYR A 117 15.54 17.12 -4.66
N ILE A 118 14.81 16.05 -4.29
CA ILE A 118 13.53 16.18 -3.59
C ILE A 118 13.67 15.98 -2.08
N ILE A 119 14.41 14.93 -1.67
CA ILE A 119 14.63 14.66 -0.24
C ILE A 119 15.79 15.49 0.30
N GLY A 120 16.77 15.86 -0.56
CA GLY A 120 17.96 16.60 -0.18
C GLY A 120 19.02 15.76 0.53
N ASN A 121 18.90 14.43 0.50
CA ASN A 121 19.84 13.49 1.09
C ASN A 121 20.10 12.31 0.15
N GLU A 122 21.33 12.22 -0.36
CA GLU A 122 21.73 11.09 -1.25
C GLU A 122 21.59 9.73 -0.56
N LYS A 123 21.66 9.70 0.76
CA LYS A 123 21.54 8.47 1.55
C LYS A 123 20.13 7.88 1.51
N ALA A 124 19.10 8.67 1.24
CA ALA A 124 17.70 8.25 1.12
C ALA A 124 17.44 7.35 -0.11
N VAL A 125 18.38 7.23 -1.06
CA VAL A 125 18.25 6.37 -2.25
C VAL A 125 17.90 4.93 -1.88
N PHE A 126 18.52 4.39 -0.82
CA PHE A 126 18.24 3.04 -0.37
C PHE A 126 16.78 2.85 0.07
N CYS A 127 16.21 3.87 0.73
CA CYS A 127 14.81 3.88 1.15
C CYS A 127 13.87 3.93 -0.07
N VAL A 128 14.20 4.73 -1.09
CA VAL A 128 13.42 4.81 -2.34
C VAL A 128 13.46 3.50 -3.10
N TRP A 129 14.65 2.88 -3.24
CA TRP A 129 14.79 1.58 -3.91
C TRP A 129 14.10 0.45 -3.16
N ALA A 130 14.13 0.48 -1.84
CA ALA A 130 13.41 -0.48 -1.01
C ALA A 130 11.89 -0.42 -1.23
N LEU A 131 11.34 0.78 -1.49
CA LEU A 131 9.91 0.99 -1.76
C LEU A 131 9.49 0.73 -3.21
N ALA A 132 10.42 0.76 -4.16
CA ALA A 132 10.09 0.58 -5.57
C ALA A 132 9.31 -0.72 -5.87
N PRO A 133 9.72 -1.93 -5.41
CA PRO A 133 8.95 -3.16 -5.62
C PRO A 133 7.59 -3.14 -4.91
N ALA A 134 7.43 -2.28 -3.89
CA ALA A 134 6.17 -2.08 -3.20
C ALA A 134 5.06 -1.62 -4.09
N VAL A 135 5.33 -0.60 -4.91
CA VAL A 135 4.32 -0.03 -5.81
C VAL A 135 3.75 -1.13 -6.71
N LEU A 136 4.60 -2.01 -7.23
CA LEU A 136 4.16 -3.11 -8.10
C LEU A 136 3.25 -4.09 -7.36
N CYS A 137 3.67 -4.54 -6.17
CA CYS A 137 2.85 -5.44 -5.34
C CYS A 137 1.50 -4.81 -4.99
N THR A 138 1.50 -3.50 -4.70
CA THR A 138 0.28 -2.74 -4.42
C THR A 138 -0.68 -2.71 -5.55
N CYS A 139 -0.21 -2.41 -6.74
CA CYS A 139 -1.05 -2.37 -7.92
C CYS A 139 -1.72 -3.73 -8.14
N CYS A 140 -0.98 -4.84 -7.97
CA CYS A 140 -1.57 -6.18 -8.04
C CYS A 140 -2.66 -6.40 -6.97
N CYS A 141 -2.39 -6.05 -5.72
CA CYS A 141 -3.38 -6.16 -4.64
C CYS A 141 -4.62 -5.30 -4.90
N SER A 142 -4.44 -4.08 -5.43
CA SER A 142 -5.54 -3.17 -5.77
C SER A 142 -6.47 -3.75 -6.84
N ALA A 143 -5.95 -4.50 -7.81
CA ALA A 143 -6.77 -5.20 -8.80
C ALA A 143 -7.67 -6.27 -8.16
N PHE A 144 -7.13 -7.08 -7.24
CA PHE A 144 -7.91 -8.09 -6.51
C PHE A 144 -8.96 -7.45 -5.60
N ARG A 145 -8.61 -6.35 -4.93
CA ARG A 145 -9.55 -5.59 -4.08
C ARG A 145 -10.68 -4.99 -4.91
N GLY A 146 -10.37 -4.34 -6.04
CA GLY A 146 -11.40 -3.80 -6.95
C GLY A 146 -12.35 -4.90 -7.48
N TYR A 147 -11.82 -6.07 -7.78
CA TYR A 147 -12.62 -7.23 -8.19
C TYR A 147 -13.55 -7.73 -7.08
N ALA A 148 -13.04 -7.90 -5.85
CA ALA A 148 -13.84 -8.32 -4.69
C ALA A 148 -14.96 -7.31 -4.37
N GLN A 149 -14.64 -6.02 -4.42
CA GLN A 149 -15.62 -4.93 -4.22
C GLN A 149 -16.72 -4.94 -5.30
N GLY A 150 -16.37 -5.27 -6.54
CA GLY A 150 -17.34 -5.41 -7.63
C GLY A 150 -18.36 -6.53 -7.42
N HIS A 151 -18.05 -7.54 -6.59
CA HIS A 151 -18.98 -8.60 -6.16
C HIS A 151 -19.85 -8.19 -4.96
N MET A 152 -19.85 -6.91 -4.54
CA MET A 152 -20.52 -6.42 -3.34
C MET A 152 -20.03 -7.10 -2.04
N ASN A 153 -18.88 -7.77 -2.09
CA ASN A 153 -18.26 -8.38 -0.93
C ASN A 153 -17.07 -7.54 -0.47
N MET A 154 -17.28 -6.76 0.59
CA MET A 154 -16.26 -5.86 1.15
C MET A 154 -15.40 -6.54 2.24
N MET A 155 -15.82 -7.71 2.72
CA MET A 155 -15.10 -8.43 3.79
C MET A 155 -13.65 -8.79 3.43
N PRO A 156 -13.34 -9.34 2.23
CA PRO A 156 -11.95 -9.67 1.89
C PRO A 156 -11.06 -8.43 1.87
N THR A 157 -11.58 -7.29 1.41
CA THR A 157 -10.84 -6.02 1.39
C THR A 157 -10.57 -5.53 2.81
N ALA A 158 -11.59 -5.51 3.68
CA ALA A 158 -11.45 -5.09 5.06
C ALA A 158 -10.46 -5.95 5.85
N ILE A 159 -10.57 -7.27 5.74
CA ILE A 159 -9.68 -8.22 6.43
C ILE A 159 -8.24 -8.07 5.93
N SER A 160 -8.03 -7.96 4.61
CA SER A 160 -6.70 -7.81 4.04
C SER A 160 -6.01 -6.54 4.54
N GLN A 161 -6.74 -5.42 4.65
CA GLN A 161 -6.22 -4.16 5.17
C GLN A 161 -5.80 -4.24 6.65
N ILE A 162 -6.61 -4.89 7.47
CA ILE A 162 -6.31 -5.04 8.91
C ILE A 162 -5.10 -5.95 9.11
N ILE A 163 -5.05 -7.10 8.41
CA ILE A 163 -3.90 -8.02 8.50
C ILE A 163 -2.62 -7.32 8.07
N GLU A 164 -2.68 -6.58 6.99
CA GLU A 164 -1.59 -5.80 6.45
C GLU A 164 -1.07 -4.77 7.45
N ALA A 165 -1.96 -3.98 8.06
CA ALA A 165 -1.61 -3.00 9.08
C ALA A 165 -0.97 -3.64 10.33
N LEU A 166 -1.47 -4.80 10.76
CA LEU A 166 -0.90 -5.57 11.87
C LEU A 166 0.49 -6.13 11.51
N CYS A 167 0.65 -6.68 10.32
CA CYS A 167 1.96 -7.15 9.85
C CYS A 167 2.98 -6.00 9.82
N LYS A 168 2.60 -4.83 9.32
CA LYS A 168 3.44 -3.62 9.34
C LYS A 168 3.84 -3.26 10.76
N LEU A 169 2.89 -3.22 11.69
CA LEU A 169 3.14 -2.88 13.08
C LEU A 169 4.17 -3.84 13.69
N PHE A 170 3.91 -5.14 13.65
CA PHE A 170 4.77 -6.13 14.32
C PHE A 170 6.09 -6.35 13.59
N LEU A 171 6.07 -6.59 12.29
CA LEU A 171 7.27 -6.90 11.52
C LEU A 171 8.10 -5.63 11.26
N GLY A 172 7.47 -4.50 10.92
CA GLY A 172 8.16 -3.24 10.65
C GLY A 172 8.88 -2.71 11.89
N LEU A 173 8.18 -2.71 13.04
CA LEU A 173 8.78 -2.30 14.30
C LEU A 173 9.80 -3.32 14.79
N GLY A 174 9.50 -4.62 14.69
CA GLY A 174 10.41 -5.69 15.08
C GLY A 174 11.72 -5.64 14.31
N LEU A 175 11.66 -5.46 12.98
CA LEU A 175 12.87 -5.37 12.17
C LEU A 175 13.66 -4.08 12.46
N ALA A 176 12.99 -2.94 12.63
CA ALA A 176 13.66 -1.71 13.03
C ALA A 176 14.41 -1.87 14.35
N MET A 177 13.76 -2.48 15.37
CA MET A 177 14.40 -2.75 16.66
C MET A 177 15.59 -3.72 16.55
N VAL A 178 15.45 -4.81 15.79
CA VAL A 178 16.51 -5.80 15.58
C VAL A 178 17.71 -5.14 14.90
N ILE A 179 17.52 -4.39 13.84
CA ILE A 179 18.61 -3.72 13.11
C ILE A 179 19.29 -2.69 14.00
N MET A 180 18.54 -1.92 14.78
CA MET A 180 19.10 -0.94 15.72
C MET A 180 19.87 -1.60 16.88
N SER A 181 19.50 -2.80 17.30
CA SER A 181 20.21 -3.56 18.34
C SER A 181 21.47 -4.23 17.84
N LEU A 182 21.64 -4.44 16.53
CA LEU A 182 22.83 -5.01 15.94
C LEU A 182 23.98 -3.99 15.89
N THR A 183 24.83 -4.01 16.91
CA THR A 183 26.03 -3.14 17.05
C THR A 183 27.19 -3.49 16.11
N LEU A 184 27.06 -4.55 15.31
CA LEU A 184 28.09 -5.04 14.38
C LEU A 184 28.36 -4.12 13.17
N TRP A 185 27.45 -3.17 12.90
CA TRP A 185 27.51 -2.30 11.73
C TRP A 185 27.79 -0.84 12.14
N PRO A 186 28.53 -0.06 11.31
CA PRO A 186 28.67 1.38 11.51
C PRO A 186 27.31 2.07 11.66
N GLU A 187 27.24 3.10 12.49
CA GLU A 187 25.97 3.80 12.79
C GLU A 187 25.23 4.27 11.54
N ASP A 188 25.95 4.81 10.57
CA ASP A 188 25.40 5.30 9.30
C ASP A 188 24.71 4.18 8.48
N ILE A 189 25.33 3.00 8.37
CA ILE A 189 24.76 1.85 7.66
C ILE A 189 23.57 1.27 8.44
N ARG A 190 23.68 1.17 9.75
CA ARG A 190 22.62 0.68 10.64
C ARG A 190 21.35 1.51 10.54
N ASN A 191 21.49 2.85 10.55
CA ASN A 191 20.38 3.79 10.45
C ASN A 191 19.67 3.68 9.09
N ARG A 192 20.42 3.54 8.01
CA ARG A 192 19.88 3.33 6.65
C ARG A 192 19.16 2.00 6.52
N LEU A 193 19.74 0.92 7.05
CA LEU A 193 19.13 -0.40 7.04
C LEU A 193 17.87 -0.46 7.92
N ALA A 194 17.85 0.23 9.06
CA ALA A 194 16.67 0.30 9.91
C ALA A 194 15.53 1.06 9.22
N ALA A 195 15.83 2.21 8.59
CA ALA A 195 14.85 2.97 7.82
C ALA A 195 14.33 2.20 6.61
N SER A 196 15.22 1.61 5.80
CA SER A 196 14.84 0.80 4.63
C SER A 196 14.13 -0.49 5.03
N GLY A 197 14.53 -1.14 6.12
CA GLY A 197 13.88 -2.34 6.65
C GLY A 197 12.47 -2.05 7.15
N ALA A 198 12.26 -0.97 7.89
CA ALA A 198 10.93 -0.51 8.28
C ALA A 198 10.06 -0.20 7.05
N LEU A 199 10.66 0.33 5.97
CA LEU A 199 9.98 0.57 4.70
C LEU A 199 9.69 -0.71 3.93
N ILE A 200 10.62 -1.65 3.80
CA ILE A 200 10.42 -2.94 3.11
C ILE A 200 9.25 -3.71 3.74
N LEU A 201 9.15 -3.71 5.05
CA LEU A 201 8.01 -4.33 5.73
C LEU A 201 6.75 -3.46 5.73
N SER A 202 6.89 -2.15 5.53
CA SER A 202 5.75 -1.30 5.19
C SER A 202 5.24 -1.56 3.76
N LEU A 203 6.00 -2.31 2.94
CA LEU A 203 5.58 -2.87 1.64
C LEU A 203 4.32 -3.72 1.71
N ILE A 204 4.13 -4.38 2.83
CA ILE A 204 2.93 -5.15 3.08
C ILE A 204 1.74 -4.21 3.33
N HIS A 205 1.99 -2.93 3.56
CA HIS A 205 0.96 -1.92 3.85
C HIS A 205 0.63 -1.09 2.61
N ILE A 206 -0.26 -1.62 1.85
CA ILE A 206 -0.70 -0.94 0.66
C ILE A 206 -2.20 -0.87 0.59
N SER A 207 -2.72 0.13 1.19
CA SER A 207 -3.99 0.74 0.80
C SER A 207 -4.41 1.80 1.79
N GLU A 208 -3.84 2.98 1.73
CA GLU A 208 -4.63 4.14 2.07
C GLU A 208 -4.86 4.94 0.80
N PRO A 209 -6.08 4.91 0.24
CA PRO A 209 -6.54 6.05 -0.49
C PRO A 209 -6.75 7.15 0.55
N THR A 210 -5.98 8.18 0.45
CA THR A 210 -6.24 9.49 1.07
C THR A 210 -7.67 9.92 0.84
#